data_5f8d1062a4b9f82ed92f7a5a3fcdfcf8
#
_entry.id   5f8d1062a4b9f82ed92f7a5a3fcdfcf8
#
_cell.length_a   1.000
_cell.length_b   1.000
_cell.length_c   1.000
_cell.angle_alpha   90.00
_cell.angle_beta   90.00
_cell.angle_gamma   90.00
#
_symmetry.space_group_name_H-M   'P 1'
#
loop_
_entity.id
_entity.type
_entity.pdbx_description
1 polymer ?
#
loop_
_entity_poly.entity_id
_entity_poly.type
_entity_poly.pdbx_seq_one_letter_code
_entity_poly.pdbx_strand_id
1 'polypeptide(L)'
;MATQSLYRRYRPRRFSELKGQDHVVRALRDAVASGREGQAYLFSGPRGTGKTTSARILAKVLNCQNVIDGEPCCECESCLSVERGTSYDVHELDAASNNGVDAIRDLVEKASLGTPGRHKVYILDEVHMLSRAAEAALLKTLEEPPPHVVFVLATTDPQKMSDTIRSRTQHLQFHLLPSDTLAEHARWVAEDAGLDVSPQALEAALIQGGGSARDTLSALELLASTGGDVNEVIDLDEFLAALIDHDAGRVLTAIGHAVGLGRDPRTVTEDIVRHLRNAFLSLMAPELVMLPSDRLDAVAAQARQLGAAALVRAIERLGSALVDMRNAPDPRILVEVALVQLTHDETDTGADALLARIERLEQHVRELRAAGSPPAGGAAPKDPATGRVVLGGA
;
A
#
# COMPACT_ATOMS: atom_id res chain seq x y z
N MET A 1 21.60 -26.10 0.83
CA MET A 1 20.16 -26.12 1.12
C MET A 1 19.58 -24.81 0.64
N ALA A 2 18.49 -24.80 -0.12
CA ALA A 2 17.87 -23.55 -0.53
C ALA A 2 17.35 -22.81 0.73
N THR A 3 17.82 -21.61 0.96
CA THR A 3 17.43 -20.77 2.09
C THR A 3 15.97 -20.39 1.88
N GLN A 4 15.08 -20.76 2.81
CA GLN A 4 13.69 -20.41 2.76
C GLN A 4 13.53 -18.90 2.94
N SER A 5 12.71 -18.25 2.10
CA SER A 5 12.49 -16.80 2.18
C SER A 5 11.99 -16.36 3.55
N LEU A 6 12.38 -15.16 3.99
CA LEU A 6 12.06 -14.62 5.31
C LEU A 6 10.56 -14.65 5.61
N TYR A 7 9.72 -14.20 4.68
CA TYR A 7 8.27 -14.16 4.89
C TYR A 7 7.63 -15.56 5.08
N ARG A 8 8.32 -16.65 4.63
CA ARG A 8 7.90 -18.03 4.87
C ARG A 8 8.44 -18.55 6.20
N ARG A 9 9.71 -18.27 6.51
CA ARG A 9 10.40 -18.69 7.74
C ARG A 9 9.73 -18.07 8.97
N TYR A 10 9.35 -16.80 8.91
CA TYR A 10 8.71 -16.04 9.99
C TYR A 10 7.19 -15.97 9.87
N ARG A 11 6.58 -16.89 9.12
CA ARG A 11 5.12 -16.98 9.04
C ARG A 11 4.54 -17.37 10.38
N PRO A 12 3.60 -16.59 10.96
CA PRO A 12 2.95 -16.91 12.23
C PRO A 12 2.37 -18.33 12.24
N ARG A 13 2.58 -19.02 13.34
CA ARG A 13 2.12 -20.39 13.57
C ARG A 13 0.96 -20.46 14.56
N ARG A 14 0.77 -19.40 15.35
CA ARG A 14 -0.28 -19.22 16.36
C ARG A 14 -0.97 -17.88 16.15
N PHE A 15 -2.18 -17.73 16.66
CA PHE A 15 -2.89 -16.45 16.60
C PHE A 15 -2.18 -15.34 17.39
N SER A 16 -1.56 -15.69 18.53
CA SER A 16 -0.77 -14.76 19.35
C SER A 16 0.45 -14.16 18.64
N GLU A 17 0.92 -14.77 17.57
CA GLU A 17 2.03 -14.28 16.75
C GLU A 17 1.57 -13.32 15.63
N LEU A 18 0.25 -13.25 15.36
CA LEU A 18 -0.31 -12.34 14.37
C LEU A 18 -0.26 -10.90 14.89
N LYS A 19 0.47 -10.04 14.22
CA LYS A 19 0.62 -8.63 14.59
C LYS A 19 -0.50 -7.78 13.98
N GLY A 20 -1.03 -6.82 14.75
CA GLY A 20 -1.97 -5.80 14.29
C GLY A 20 -3.34 -6.28 13.83
N GLN A 21 -3.71 -7.55 14.13
CA GLN A 21 -5.01 -8.14 13.77
C GLN A 21 -5.80 -8.56 15.02
N ASP A 22 -5.71 -7.83 16.12
CA ASP A 22 -6.24 -8.22 17.42
C ASP A 22 -7.75 -8.54 17.42
N HIS A 23 -8.52 -7.80 16.60
CA HIS A 23 -9.97 -8.01 16.46
C HIS A 23 -10.27 -9.35 15.78
N VAL A 24 -9.50 -9.74 14.75
CA VAL A 24 -9.64 -11.04 14.06
C VAL A 24 -9.21 -12.17 15.00
N VAL A 25 -8.05 -12.00 15.63
CA VAL A 25 -7.49 -12.96 16.59
C VAL A 25 -8.49 -13.26 17.70
N ARG A 26 -9.04 -12.22 18.33
CA ARG A 26 -10.04 -12.36 19.38
C ARG A 26 -11.28 -13.11 18.90
N ALA A 27 -11.83 -12.69 17.75
CA ALA A 27 -13.03 -13.32 17.20
C ALA A 27 -12.83 -14.82 16.92
N LEU A 28 -11.70 -15.20 16.32
CA LEU A 28 -11.41 -16.61 16.00
C LEU A 28 -11.11 -17.45 17.25
N ARG A 29 -10.34 -16.92 18.19
CA ARG A 29 -10.04 -17.62 19.46
C ARG A 29 -11.29 -17.84 20.30
N ASP A 30 -12.14 -16.83 20.45
CA ASP A 30 -13.39 -16.91 21.21
C ASP A 30 -14.37 -17.90 20.58
N ALA A 31 -14.46 -17.94 19.24
CA ALA A 31 -15.29 -18.90 18.53
C ALA A 31 -14.85 -20.34 18.81
N VAL A 32 -13.55 -20.62 18.67
CA VAL A 32 -13.01 -21.97 18.92
C VAL A 32 -13.09 -22.35 20.41
N ALA A 33 -12.73 -21.44 21.32
CA ALA A 33 -12.75 -21.72 22.75
C ALA A 33 -14.18 -22.01 23.28
N SER A 34 -15.20 -21.42 22.65
CA SER A 34 -16.61 -21.63 22.98
C SER A 34 -17.26 -22.79 22.23
N GLY A 35 -16.56 -23.47 21.32
CA GLY A 35 -17.11 -24.51 20.44
C GLY A 35 -18.24 -24.01 19.53
N ARG A 36 -18.16 -22.72 19.14
CA ARG A 36 -19.13 -22.04 18.26
C ARG A 36 -18.44 -21.55 17.00
N GLU A 37 -17.50 -22.33 16.49
CA GLU A 37 -16.85 -22.08 15.22
C GLU A 37 -17.87 -22.02 14.08
N GLY A 38 -17.72 -21.02 13.24
CA GLY A 38 -18.53 -20.87 12.01
C GLY A 38 -18.12 -21.90 10.96
N GLN A 39 -19.06 -22.32 10.13
CA GLN A 39 -18.77 -23.22 9.01
C GLN A 39 -18.28 -22.50 7.75
N ALA A 40 -18.44 -21.16 7.65
CA ALA A 40 -17.98 -20.36 6.53
C ALA A 40 -17.48 -18.99 6.98
N TYR A 41 -16.24 -18.69 6.65
CA TYR A 41 -15.58 -17.43 6.93
C TYR A 41 -15.18 -16.72 5.62
N LEU A 42 -15.28 -15.39 5.61
CA LEU A 42 -14.74 -14.54 4.55
C LEU A 42 -13.66 -13.63 5.15
N PHE A 43 -12.40 -13.87 4.80
CA PHE A 43 -11.25 -13.05 5.18
C PHE A 43 -10.96 -12.05 4.07
N SER A 44 -11.21 -10.78 4.30
CA SER A 44 -10.96 -9.72 3.34
C SER A 44 -9.87 -8.76 3.79
N GLY A 45 -9.22 -8.11 2.86
CA GLY A 45 -8.23 -7.07 3.14
C GLY A 45 -7.04 -7.10 2.20
N PRO A 46 -6.14 -6.12 2.28
CA PRO A 46 -4.99 -5.99 1.40
C PRO A 46 -4.09 -7.23 1.38
N ARG A 47 -3.27 -7.35 0.34
CA ARG A 47 -2.30 -8.43 0.22
C ARG A 47 -1.29 -8.39 1.37
N GLY A 48 -0.85 -9.57 1.82
CA GLY A 48 0.22 -9.70 2.84
C GLY A 48 -0.18 -9.36 4.27
N THR A 49 -1.48 -9.13 4.56
CA THR A 49 -2.00 -8.82 5.91
C THR A 49 -2.26 -10.03 6.81
N GLY A 50 -2.02 -11.26 6.32
CA GLY A 50 -2.12 -12.48 7.12
C GLY A 50 -3.38 -13.32 6.91
N LYS A 51 -4.22 -13.04 5.91
CA LYS A 51 -5.46 -13.80 5.61
C LYS A 51 -5.23 -15.31 5.51
N THR A 52 -4.41 -15.75 4.56
CA THR A 52 -4.10 -17.18 4.35
C THR A 52 -3.37 -17.78 5.56
N THR A 53 -2.57 -16.99 6.26
CA THR A 53 -1.90 -17.42 7.50
C THR A 53 -2.91 -17.72 8.60
N SER A 54 -3.86 -16.80 8.82
CA SER A 54 -4.93 -16.98 9.81
C SER A 54 -5.84 -18.16 9.47
N ALA A 55 -6.12 -18.37 8.16
CA ALA A 55 -6.88 -19.53 7.69
C ALA A 55 -6.17 -20.85 8.05
N ARG A 56 -4.86 -20.93 7.87
CA ARG A 56 -4.05 -22.10 8.24
C ARG A 56 -3.96 -22.30 9.75
N ILE A 57 -3.87 -21.20 10.54
CA ILE A 57 -3.89 -21.27 11.99
C ILE A 57 -5.25 -21.79 12.46
N LEU A 58 -6.36 -21.29 11.91
CA LEU A 58 -7.70 -21.79 12.21
C LEU A 58 -7.82 -23.28 11.88
N ALA A 59 -7.36 -23.72 10.71
CA ALA A 59 -7.35 -25.13 10.32
C ALA A 59 -6.55 -26.01 11.29
N LYS A 60 -5.40 -25.51 11.78
CA LYS A 60 -4.62 -26.19 12.83
C LYS A 60 -5.42 -26.31 14.12
N VAL A 61 -6.02 -25.23 14.61
CA VAL A 61 -6.75 -25.22 15.88
C VAL A 61 -7.94 -26.17 15.84
N LEU A 62 -8.71 -26.15 14.74
CA LEU A 62 -9.89 -27.02 14.56
C LEU A 62 -9.56 -28.52 14.63
N ASN A 63 -8.35 -28.90 14.19
CA ASN A 63 -7.89 -30.29 14.16
C ASN A 63 -6.80 -30.60 15.20
N CYS A 64 -6.43 -29.64 16.04
CA CYS A 64 -5.38 -29.82 17.04
C CYS A 64 -5.84 -30.77 18.15
N GLN A 65 -4.95 -31.66 18.55
CA GLN A 65 -5.22 -32.60 19.65
C GLN A 65 -5.15 -31.95 21.05
N ASN A 66 -4.35 -30.87 21.17
CA ASN A 66 -4.09 -30.17 22.42
C ASN A 66 -4.29 -28.65 22.22
N VAL A 67 -5.54 -28.20 22.11
CA VAL A 67 -5.89 -26.78 22.04
C VAL A 67 -5.79 -26.17 23.43
N ILE A 68 -5.08 -25.07 23.59
CA ILE A 68 -4.98 -24.31 24.84
C ILE A 68 -5.39 -22.87 24.54
N ASP A 69 -6.40 -22.35 25.21
CA ASP A 69 -6.91 -20.98 25.06
C ASP A 69 -7.20 -20.56 23.59
N GLY A 70 -7.72 -21.50 22.79
CA GLY A 70 -8.01 -21.26 21.38
C GLY A 70 -6.77 -21.19 20.48
N GLU A 71 -5.61 -21.64 20.97
CA GLU A 71 -4.36 -21.70 20.20
C GLU A 71 -3.99 -23.15 19.85
N PRO A 72 -3.36 -23.38 18.67
CA PRO A 72 -2.85 -24.71 18.33
C PRO A 72 -1.58 -25.03 19.11
N CYS A 73 -1.35 -26.29 19.46
CA CYS A 73 -0.10 -26.69 20.12
C CYS A 73 1.13 -26.56 19.22
N CYS A 74 0.97 -26.65 17.89
CA CYS A 74 2.04 -26.63 16.88
C CYS A 74 3.02 -27.82 16.93
N GLU A 75 2.74 -28.86 17.72
CA GLU A 75 3.63 -30.01 17.93
C GLU A 75 2.97 -31.34 17.54
N CYS A 76 1.63 -31.45 17.60
CA CYS A 76 0.93 -32.68 17.24
C CYS A 76 0.99 -32.91 15.72
N GLU A 77 0.80 -34.18 15.31
CA GLU A 77 0.86 -34.60 13.91
C GLU A 77 -0.07 -33.78 13.00
N SER A 78 -1.29 -33.48 13.47
CA SER A 78 -2.23 -32.63 12.73
C SER A 78 -1.69 -31.22 12.49
N CYS A 79 -1.12 -30.56 13.52
CA CYS A 79 -0.52 -29.23 13.37
C CYS A 79 0.67 -29.25 12.40
N LEU A 80 1.54 -30.24 12.51
CA LEU A 80 2.72 -30.38 11.66
C LEU A 80 2.36 -30.70 10.21
N SER A 81 1.35 -31.54 9.98
CA SER A 81 0.87 -31.86 8.61
C SER A 81 0.29 -30.64 7.90
N VAL A 82 -0.48 -29.79 8.61
CA VAL A 82 -0.98 -28.51 8.06
C VAL A 82 0.18 -27.56 7.73
N GLU A 83 1.18 -27.50 8.60
CA GLU A 83 2.34 -26.64 8.37
C GLU A 83 3.15 -27.06 7.13
N ARG A 84 3.32 -28.36 6.93
CA ARG A 84 4.01 -28.95 5.77
C ARG A 84 3.15 -28.93 4.50
N GLY A 85 1.85 -28.61 4.59
CA GLY A 85 0.92 -28.70 3.47
C GLY A 85 0.60 -30.13 3.01
N THR A 86 0.71 -31.11 3.92
CA THR A 86 0.47 -32.53 3.66
C THR A 86 -0.76 -33.09 4.38
N SER A 87 -1.55 -32.22 4.99
CA SER A 87 -2.77 -32.62 5.71
C SER A 87 -3.85 -33.12 4.76
N TYR A 88 -4.47 -34.23 5.08
CA TYR A 88 -5.65 -34.76 4.37
C TYR A 88 -6.94 -34.00 4.76
N ASP A 89 -6.91 -33.27 5.86
CA ASP A 89 -8.05 -32.55 6.42
C ASP A 89 -8.08 -31.08 5.95
N VAL A 90 -6.99 -30.56 5.35
CA VAL A 90 -6.88 -29.16 4.93
C VAL A 90 -6.55 -29.09 3.45
N HIS A 91 -7.46 -28.50 2.69
CA HIS A 91 -7.32 -28.32 1.24
C HIS A 91 -7.21 -26.83 0.94
N GLU A 92 -6.08 -26.42 0.37
CA GLU A 92 -5.83 -25.04 -0.04
C GLU A 92 -5.90 -24.95 -1.55
N LEU A 93 -6.74 -24.06 -2.07
CA LEU A 93 -6.94 -23.82 -3.50
C LEU A 93 -6.80 -22.33 -3.77
N ASP A 94 -5.91 -21.98 -4.69
CA ASP A 94 -5.79 -20.64 -5.23
C ASP A 94 -6.77 -20.48 -6.40
N ALA A 95 -7.79 -19.63 -6.22
CA ALA A 95 -8.82 -19.38 -7.22
C ALA A 95 -8.28 -18.62 -8.44
N ALA A 96 -7.14 -17.92 -8.35
CA ALA A 96 -6.53 -17.30 -9.51
C ALA A 96 -6.01 -18.33 -10.52
N SER A 97 -5.48 -19.45 -10.02
CA SER A 97 -5.00 -20.58 -10.84
C SER A 97 -6.09 -21.60 -11.15
N ASN A 98 -7.15 -21.69 -10.33
CA ASN A 98 -8.21 -22.70 -10.39
C ASN A 98 -9.60 -22.06 -10.39
N ASN A 99 -9.87 -21.17 -11.33
CA ASN A 99 -11.11 -20.38 -11.40
C ASN A 99 -12.30 -21.12 -12.07
N GLY A 100 -12.06 -22.31 -12.62
CA GLY A 100 -13.05 -23.09 -13.37
C GLY A 100 -14.10 -23.75 -12.49
N VAL A 101 -15.29 -23.98 -13.04
CA VAL A 101 -16.41 -24.63 -12.37
C VAL A 101 -16.11 -26.07 -11.97
N ASP A 102 -15.28 -26.77 -12.75
CA ASP A 102 -15.00 -28.20 -12.52
C ASP A 102 -14.12 -28.39 -11.28
N ALA A 103 -13.13 -27.50 -11.05
CA ALA A 103 -12.32 -27.53 -9.84
C ALA A 103 -13.17 -27.33 -8.57
N ILE A 104 -14.15 -26.46 -8.63
CA ILE A 104 -15.06 -26.21 -7.50
C ILE A 104 -16.06 -27.35 -7.33
N ARG A 105 -16.56 -27.96 -8.40
CA ARG A 105 -17.42 -29.16 -8.32
C ARG A 105 -16.69 -30.33 -7.66
N ASP A 106 -15.47 -30.62 -8.08
CA ASP A 106 -14.63 -31.65 -7.47
C ASP A 106 -14.40 -31.37 -5.97
N LEU A 107 -14.20 -30.12 -5.60
CA LEU A 107 -14.05 -29.70 -4.20
C LEU A 107 -15.34 -29.96 -3.43
N VAL A 108 -16.50 -29.57 -3.97
CA VAL A 108 -17.82 -29.77 -3.34
C VAL A 108 -18.15 -31.25 -3.18
N GLU A 109 -17.88 -32.09 -4.19
CA GLU A 109 -18.04 -33.53 -4.09
C GLU A 109 -17.16 -34.14 -2.98
N LYS A 110 -15.90 -33.74 -2.92
CA LYS A 110 -14.98 -34.18 -1.86
C LYS A 110 -15.36 -33.64 -0.48
N ALA A 111 -16.06 -32.52 -0.40
CA ALA A 111 -16.52 -31.97 0.88
C ALA A 111 -17.55 -32.86 1.57
N SER A 112 -18.37 -33.60 0.81
CA SER A 112 -19.35 -34.55 1.36
C SER A 112 -18.72 -35.81 1.94
N LEU A 113 -17.45 -36.09 1.60
CA LEU A 113 -16.73 -37.26 2.12
C LEU A 113 -16.21 -36.97 3.53
N GLY A 114 -16.23 -37.99 4.39
CA GLY A 114 -15.66 -37.92 5.74
C GLY A 114 -14.18 -37.56 5.74
N THR A 115 -13.69 -37.17 6.90
CA THR A 115 -12.31 -36.75 7.15
C THR A 115 -11.70 -37.55 8.30
N PRO A 116 -10.38 -37.85 8.29
CA PRO A 116 -9.69 -38.47 9.42
C PRO A 116 -9.70 -37.58 10.67
N GLY A 117 -9.62 -36.27 10.51
CA GLY A 117 -9.66 -35.30 11.59
C GLY A 117 -11.09 -34.97 12.06
N ARG A 118 -11.18 -33.93 12.90
CA ARG A 118 -12.47 -33.42 13.40
C ARG A 118 -13.19 -32.58 12.37
N HIS A 119 -12.44 -31.75 11.62
CA HIS A 119 -12.96 -30.84 10.62
C HIS A 119 -12.17 -30.95 9.31
N LYS A 120 -12.89 -30.90 8.20
CA LYS A 120 -12.32 -30.75 6.87
C LYS A 120 -12.36 -29.29 6.50
N VAL A 121 -11.19 -28.68 6.33
CA VAL A 121 -11.08 -27.23 6.12
C VAL A 121 -10.68 -26.95 4.67
N TYR A 122 -11.49 -26.16 3.99
CA TYR A 122 -11.22 -25.67 2.64
C TYR A 122 -10.82 -24.21 2.69
N ILE A 123 -9.59 -23.92 2.31
CA ILE A 123 -9.05 -22.56 2.18
C ILE A 123 -9.04 -22.20 0.70
N LEU A 124 -9.90 -21.26 0.29
CA LEU A 124 -9.93 -20.72 -1.06
C LEU A 124 -9.32 -19.33 -1.04
N ASP A 125 -8.13 -19.19 -1.62
CA ASP A 125 -7.45 -17.89 -1.72
C ASP A 125 -7.86 -17.17 -3.02
N GLU A 126 -7.88 -15.83 -2.97
CA GLU A 126 -8.30 -14.93 -4.04
C GLU A 126 -9.66 -15.31 -4.67
N VAL A 127 -10.62 -15.66 -3.82
CA VAL A 127 -11.93 -16.21 -4.22
C VAL A 127 -12.70 -15.31 -5.19
N HIS A 128 -12.42 -14.00 -5.23
CA HIS A 128 -13.01 -13.07 -6.20
C HIS A 128 -12.60 -13.34 -7.66
N MET A 129 -11.61 -14.21 -7.89
CA MET A 129 -11.18 -14.64 -9.22
C MET A 129 -12.01 -15.82 -9.77
N LEU A 130 -12.90 -16.41 -8.98
CA LEU A 130 -13.76 -17.50 -9.43
C LEU A 130 -14.69 -17.03 -10.56
N SER A 131 -14.92 -17.92 -11.54
CA SER A 131 -15.96 -17.67 -12.53
C SER A 131 -17.34 -17.66 -11.88
N ARG A 132 -18.32 -16.96 -12.48
CA ARG A 132 -19.69 -16.93 -11.97
C ARG A 132 -20.31 -18.33 -11.82
N ALA A 133 -19.95 -19.26 -12.71
CA ALA A 133 -20.42 -20.64 -12.63
C ALA A 133 -19.78 -21.41 -11.46
N ALA A 134 -18.49 -21.16 -11.17
CA ALA A 134 -17.80 -21.72 -10.01
C ALA A 134 -18.36 -21.16 -8.71
N GLU A 135 -18.61 -19.86 -8.65
CA GLU A 135 -19.24 -19.19 -7.51
C GLU A 135 -20.63 -19.77 -7.22
N ALA A 136 -21.48 -19.96 -8.26
CA ALA A 136 -22.80 -20.56 -8.12
C ALA A 136 -22.75 -22.02 -7.64
N ALA A 137 -21.74 -22.79 -8.05
CA ALA A 137 -21.54 -24.16 -7.59
C ALA A 137 -21.16 -24.21 -6.08
N LEU A 138 -20.37 -23.24 -5.61
CA LEU A 138 -19.96 -23.14 -4.21
C LEU A 138 -21.12 -22.74 -3.30
N LEU A 139 -22.02 -21.87 -3.77
CA LEU A 139 -23.15 -21.33 -2.99
C LEU A 139 -24.02 -22.41 -2.37
N LYS A 140 -24.33 -23.48 -3.11
CA LYS A 140 -25.17 -24.59 -2.61
C LYS A 140 -24.58 -25.24 -1.36
N THR A 141 -23.27 -25.42 -1.32
CA THR A 141 -22.57 -26.01 -0.16
C THR A 141 -22.37 -25.02 0.97
N LEU A 142 -22.28 -23.71 0.66
CA LEU A 142 -22.23 -22.67 1.70
C LEU A 142 -23.59 -22.45 2.38
N GLU A 143 -24.72 -22.79 1.72
CA GLU A 143 -26.06 -22.74 2.32
C GLU A 143 -26.28 -23.85 3.33
N GLU A 144 -25.86 -25.07 2.98
CA GLU A 144 -26.01 -26.27 3.83
C GLU A 144 -24.69 -27.05 3.89
N PRO A 145 -23.66 -26.49 4.56
CA PRO A 145 -22.36 -27.17 4.65
C PRO A 145 -22.48 -28.43 5.52
N PRO A 146 -21.79 -29.54 5.17
CA PRO A 146 -21.71 -30.69 6.03
C PRO A 146 -21.15 -30.32 7.41
N PRO A 147 -21.63 -30.92 8.52
CA PRO A 147 -21.26 -30.52 9.89
C PRO A 147 -19.76 -30.52 10.18
N HIS A 148 -18.99 -31.35 9.49
CA HIS A 148 -17.53 -31.48 9.64
C HIS A 148 -16.73 -30.57 8.70
N VAL A 149 -17.39 -29.74 7.85
CA VAL A 149 -16.73 -28.90 6.86
C VAL A 149 -16.70 -27.46 7.30
N VAL A 150 -15.54 -26.84 7.14
CA VAL A 150 -15.33 -25.40 7.36
C VAL A 150 -14.72 -24.79 6.11
N PHE A 151 -15.35 -23.75 5.59
CA PHE A 151 -14.82 -22.96 4.47
C PHE A 151 -14.16 -21.69 4.97
N VAL A 152 -12.98 -21.39 4.47
CA VAL A 152 -12.30 -20.09 4.68
C VAL A 152 -12.02 -19.48 3.31
N LEU A 153 -12.80 -18.48 2.96
CA LEU A 153 -12.68 -17.74 1.72
C LEU A 153 -11.79 -16.51 1.96
N ALA A 154 -10.71 -16.37 1.24
CA ALA A 154 -9.83 -15.20 1.34
C ALA A 154 -9.91 -14.36 0.06
N THR A 155 -9.95 -13.04 0.20
CA THR A 155 -10.02 -12.10 -0.93
C THR A 155 -9.30 -10.80 -0.64
N THR A 156 -8.67 -10.24 -1.65
CA THR A 156 -8.16 -8.87 -1.63
C THR A 156 -9.20 -7.85 -2.08
N ASP A 157 -10.25 -8.28 -2.77
CA ASP A 157 -11.31 -7.42 -3.28
C ASP A 157 -12.71 -7.92 -2.88
N PRO A 158 -13.21 -7.58 -1.67
CA PRO A 158 -14.50 -8.03 -1.20
C PRO A 158 -15.67 -7.43 -2.00
N GLN A 159 -15.45 -6.35 -2.76
CA GLN A 159 -16.51 -5.71 -3.55
C GLN A 159 -16.84 -6.51 -4.82
N LYS A 160 -15.90 -7.30 -5.33
CA LYS A 160 -16.14 -8.21 -6.46
C LYS A 160 -16.90 -9.47 -6.08
N MET A 161 -17.03 -9.75 -4.76
CA MET A 161 -17.78 -10.90 -4.27
C MET A 161 -19.28 -10.65 -4.35
N SER A 162 -20.05 -11.70 -4.71
CA SER A 162 -21.51 -11.60 -4.68
C SER A 162 -22.04 -11.40 -3.26
N ASP A 163 -23.13 -10.65 -3.14
CA ASP A 163 -23.82 -10.43 -1.85
C ASP A 163 -24.33 -11.76 -1.27
N THR A 164 -24.62 -12.73 -2.12
CA THR A 164 -25.06 -14.06 -1.73
C THR A 164 -23.99 -14.85 -0.96
N ILE A 165 -22.72 -14.78 -1.34
CA ILE A 165 -21.61 -15.37 -0.57
C ILE A 165 -21.38 -14.56 0.71
N ARG A 166 -21.35 -13.24 0.61
CA ARG A 166 -21.10 -12.37 1.76
C ARG A 166 -22.12 -12.56 2.88
N SER A 167 -23.39 -12.75 2.55
CA SER A 167 -24.46 -12.96 3.53
C SER A 167 -24.42 -14.33 4.24
N ARG A 168 -23.68 -15.32 3.71
CA ARG A 168 -23.55 -16.67 4.23
C ARG A 168 -22.23 -16.94 4.93
N THR A 169 -21.36 -15.93 5.00
CA THR A 169 -20.03 -16.05 5.59
C THR A 169 -19.84 -15.10 6.75
N GLN A 170 -19.09 -15.51 7.75
CA GLN A 170 -18.60 -14.62 8.79
C GLN A 170 -17.48 -13.76 8.23
N HIS A 171 -17.75 -12.47 8.05
CA HIS A 171 -16.80 -11.55 7.44
C HIS A 171 -15.84 -10.98 8.48
N LEU A 172 -14.54 -11.26 8.31
CA LEU A 172 -13.44 -10.74 9.10
C LEU A 172 -12.51 -9.92 8.20
N GLN A 173 -12.35 -8.65 8.54
CA GLN A 173 -11.55 -7.72 7.75
C GLN A 173 -10.15 -7.59 8.33
N PHE A 174 -9.13 -7.77 7.49
CA PHE A 174 -7.72 -7.60 7.81
C PHE A 174 -7.24 -6.21 7.37
N HIS A 175 -6.41 -5.60 8.19
CA HIS A 175 -5.88 -4.27 7.93
C HIS A 175 -4.36 -4.31 7.68
N LEU A 176 -3.85 -3.29 6.99
CA LEU A 176 -2.42 -3.04 6.93
C LEU A 176 -1.90 -2.76 8.34
N LEU A 177 -0.65 -3.14 8.59
CA LEU A 177 0.00 -2.89 9.87
C LEU A 177 0.38 -1.41 10.01
N PRO A 178 0.20 -0.83 11.20
CA PRO A 178 0.80 0.47 11.52
C PRO A 178 2.31 0.44 11.32
N SER A 179 2.89 1.56 10.89
CA SER A 179 4.31 1.67 10.56
C SER A 179 5.22 1.25 11.73
N ASP A 180 4.88 1.67 12.95
CA ASP A 180 5.68 1.35 14.14
C ASP A 180 5.68 -0.14 14.45
N THR A 181 4.50 -0.77 14.43
CA THR A 181 4.35 -2.22 14.65
C THR A 181 5.11 -3.02 13.59
N LEU A 182 5.06 -2.56 12.32
CA LEU A 182 5.76 -3.19 11.22
C LEU A 182 7.28 -3.01 11.34
N ALA A 183 7.73 -1.82 11.77
CA ALA A 183 9.14 -1.53 12.00
C ALA A 183 9.73 -2.40 13.13
N GLU A 184 9.02 -2.52 14.24
CA GLU A 184 9.41 -3.41 15.34
C GLU A 184 9.52 -4.87 14.87
N HIS A 185 8.52 -5.33 14.12
CA HIS A 185 8.52 -6.71 13.59
C HIS A 185 9.66 -6.94 12.61
N ALA A 186 9.89 -6.03 11.67
CA ALA A 186 10.96 -6.15 10.68
C ALA A 186 12.35 -6.11 11.33
N ARG A 187 12.56 -5.27 12.36
CA ARG A 187 13.79 -5.20 13.14
C ARG A 187 14.03 -6.51 13.89
N TRP A 188 13.01 -7.02 14.58
CA TRP A 188 13.09 -8.29 15.27
C TRP A 188 13.45 -9.44 14.32
N VAL A 189 12.84 -9.49 13.13
CA VAL A 189 13.16 -10.51 12.11
C VAL A 189 14.58 -10.37 11.61
N ALA A 190 15.08 -9.16 11.38
CA ALA A 190 16.46 -8.92 10.94
C ALA A 190 17.47 -9.42 11.98
N GLU A 191 17.23 -9.09 13.27
CA GLU A 191 18.06 -9.52 14.39
C GLU A 191 18.07 -11.06 14.53
N ASP A 192 16.90 -11.70 14.56
CA ASP A 192 16.78 -13.15 14.72
C ASP A 192 17.34 -13.94 13.52
N ALA A 193 17.22 -13.36 12.32
CA ALA A 193 17.78 -13.94 11.11
C ALA A 193 19.30 -13.72 10.98
N GLY A 194 19.91 -12.85 11.82
CA GLY A 194 21.31 -12.49 11.76
C GLY A 194 21.66 -11.68 10.50
N LEU A 195 20.71 -10.85 10.03
CA LEU A 195 20.92 -9.99 8.85
C LEU A 195 21.58 -8.69 9.28
N ASP A 196 22.65 -8.32 8.56
CA ASP A 196 23.27 -6.99 8.70
C ASP A 196 22.49 -5.99 7.83
N VAL A 197 21.55 -5.27 8.45
CA VAL A 197 20.66 -4.34 7.76
C VAL A 197 20.86 -2.95 8.35
N SER A 198 21.26 -1.99 7.50
CA SER A 198 21.37 -0.60 7.92
C SER A 198 19.99 -0.02 8.27
N PRO A 199 19.92 1.03 9.15
CA PRO A 199 18.67 1.73 9.42
C PRO A 199 17.97 2.24 8.15
N GLN A 200 18.74 2.69 7.17
CA GLN A 200 18.24 3.16 5.87
C GLN A 200 17.62 2.02 5.05
N ALA A 201 18.26 0.85 5.03
CA ALA A 201 17.71 -0.32 4.33
C ALA A 201 16.44 -0.83 5.00
N LEU A 202 16.35 -0.79 6.33
CA LEU A 202 15.14 -1.12 7.06
C LEU A 202 14.00 -0.14 6.70
N GLU A 203 14.28 1.15 6.67
CA GLU A 203 13.32 2.19 6.28
C GLU A 203 12.84 1.98 4.85
N ALA A 204 13.76 1.72 3.90
CA ALA A 204 13.40 1.42 2.52
C ALA A 204 12.50 0.19 2.41
N ALA A 205 12.76 -0.87 3.19
CA ALA A 205 11.89 -2.05 3.23
C ALA A 205 10.49 -1.73 3.76
N LEU A 206 10.36 -0.86 4.77
CA LEU A 206 9.08 -0.42 5.33
C LEU A 206 8.27 0.39 4.31
N ILE A 207 8.92 1.31 3.60
CA ILE A 207 8.31 2.12 2.54
C ILE A 207 7.82 1.21 1.40
N GLN A 208 8.66 0.30 0.94
CA GLN A 208 8.31 -0.67 -0.10
C GLN A 208 7.15 -1.59 0.30
N GLY A 209 7.15 -2.04 1.55
CA GLY A 209 6.12 -2.94 2.08
C GLY A 209 4.76 -2.29 2.28
N GLY A 210 4.69 -0.97 2.45
CA GLY A 210 3.45 -0.19 2.50
C GLY A 210 2.42 -0.72 3.52
N GLY A 211 2.86 -1.20 4.68
CA GLY A 211 2.00 -1.79 5.71
C GLY A 211 1.76 -3.31 5.58
N SER A 212 2.27 -3.95 4.51
CA SER A 212 2.20 -5.39 4.30
C SER A 212 3.41 -6.08 4.94
N ALA A 213 3.20 -6.92 5.96
CA ALA A 213 4.28 -7.67 6.59
C ALA A 213 5.05 -8.58 5.59
N ARG A 214 4.31 -9.23 4.67
CA ARG A 214 4.91 -10.10 3.66
C ARG A 214 5.83 -9.33 2.71
N ASP A 215 5.35 -8.20 2.19
CA ASP A 215 6.08 -7.45 1.19
C ASP A 215 7.26 -6.71 1.83
N THR A 216 7.11 -6.23 3.08
CA THR A 216 8.21 -5.68 3.88
C THR A 216 9.33 -6.71 4.12
N LEU A 217 8.99 -7.94 4.54
CA LEU A 217 10.01 -8.98 4.77
C LEU A 217 10.68 -9.44 3.47
N SER A 218 9.94 -9.42 2.35
CA SER A 218 10.52 -9.71 1.03
C SER A 218 11.48 -8.61 0.58
N ALA A 219 11.12 -7.33 0.80
CA ALA A 219 11.99 -6.20 0.52
C ALA A 219 13.23 -6.20 1.43
N LEU A 220 13.06 -6.52 2.72
CA LEU A 220 14.15 -6.64 3.68
C LEU A 220 15.17 -7.71 3.28
N GLU A 221 14.69 -8.88 2.84
CA GLU A 221 15.53 -9.97 2.35
C GLU A 221 16.33 -9.55 1.11
N LEU A 222 15.69 -8.86 0.18
CA LEU A 222 16.36 -8.34 -1.02
C LEU A 222 17.45 -7.33 -0.64
N LEU A 223 17.14 -6.32 0.17
CA LEU A 223 18.08 -5.30 0.60
C LEU A 223 19.25 -5.88 1.41
N ALA A 224 19.00 -6.87 2.28
CA ALA A 224 20.05 -7.57 3.00
C ALA A 224 20.97 -8.36 2.08
N SER A 225 20.45 -8.96 1.00
CA SER A 225 21.23 -9.75 0.05
C SER A 225 22.08 -8.89 -0.91
N THR A 226 21.65 -7.64 -1.16
CA THR A 226 22.38 -6.67 -2.00
C THR A 226 23.39 -5.82 -1.22
N GLY A 227 23.67 -6.17 0.05
CA GLY A 227 24.64 -5.46 0.90
C GLY A 227 24.12 -4.14 1.44
N GLY A 228 22.81 -3.94 1.41
CA GLY A 228 22.18 -2.71 1.92
C GLY A 228 22.47 -1.49 1.03
N ASP A 229 22.91 -1.69 -0.20
CA ASP A 229 23.14 -0.61 -1.15
C ASP A 229 21.80 0.06 -1.51
N VAL A 230 21.43 1.04 -0.67
CA VAL A 230 20.26 1.91 -0.87
C VAL A 230 20.48 2.85 -2.08
N ASN A 231 21.68 2.85 -2.66
CA ASN A 231 22.05 3.64 -3.84
C ASN A 231 21.27 3.27 -5.12
N GLU A 232 20.54 2.15 -5.12
CA GLU A 232 19.62 1.78 -6.21
C GLU A 232 18.20 2.33 -6.00
N VAL A 233 17.91 2.94 -4.84
CA VAL A 233 16.62 3.58 -4.57
C VAL A 233 16.69 5.03 -5.04
N ILE A 234 15.70 5.45 -5.82
CA ILE A 234 15.56 6.87 -6.16
C ILE A 234 15.49 7.66 -4.86
N ASP A 235 16.34 8.65 -4.72
CA ASP A 235 16.21 9.63 -3.65
C ASP A 235 14.95 10.46 -3.92
N LEU A 236 13.84 10.04 -3.31
CA LEU A 236 12.55 10.70 -3.45
C LEU A 236 12.53 12.07 -2.77
N ASP A 237 13.40 12.29 -1.79
CA ASP A 237 13.55 13.59 -1.13
C ASP A 237 14.28 14.57 -2.05
N GLU A 238 15.33 14.11 -2.75
CA GLU A 238 16.01 14.89 -3.81
C GLU A 238 15.08 15.19 -4.98
N PHE A 239 14.22 14.23 -5.34
CA PHE A 239 13.19 14.45 -6.35
C PHE A 239 12.22 15.55 -5.94
N LEU A 240 11.75 15.55 -4.69
CA LEU A 240 10.85 16.58 -4.17
C LEU A 240 11.57 17.94 -4.08
N ALA A 241 12.84 17.97 -3.70
CA ALA A 241 13.67 19.19 -3.70
C ALA A 241 13.82 19.76 -5.11
N ALA A 242 14.06 18.92 -6.11
CA ALA A 242 14.15 19.34 -7.51
C ALA A 242 12.82 19.90 -8.06
N LEU A 243 11.68 19.39 -7.61
CA LEU A 243 10.36 19.98 -7.91
C LEU A 243 10.19 21.36 -7.25
N ILE A 244 10.63 21.53 -6.01
CA ILE A 244 10.59 22.81 -5.28
C ILE A 244 11.43 23.86 -6.03
N ASP A 245 12.63 23.46 -6.48
CA ASP A 245 13.56 24.31 -7.20
C ASP A 245 13.14 24.56 -8.68
N HIS A 246 12.06 23.92 -9.16
CA HIS A 246 11.62 23.95 -10.56
C HIS A 246 12.73 23.51 -11.54
N ASP A 247 13.60 22.58 -11.13
CA ASP A 247 14.74 22.11 -11.92
C ASP A 247 14.39 20.83 -12.70
N ALA A 248 13.94 21.00 -13.95
CA ALA A 248 13.64 19.90 -14.85
C ALA A 248 14.84 18.98 -15.12
N GLY A 249 16.05 19.54 -15.13
CA GLY A 249 17.27 18.78 -15.39
C GLY A 249 17.54 17.76 -14.28
N ARG A 250 17.44 18.17 -12.99
CA ARG A 250 17.60 17.29 -11.83
C ARG A 250 16.52 16.21 -11.80
N VAL A 251 15.25 16.58 -12.03
CA VAL A 251 14.14 15.64 -12.05
C VAL A 251 14.31 14.58 -13.14
N LEU A 252 14.64 14.99 -14.37
CA LEU A 252 14.87 14.05 -15.48
C LEU A 252 16.12 13.17 -15.25
N THR A 253 17.17 13.71 -14.63
CA THR A 253 18.37 12.95 -14.31
C THR A 253 18.07 11.86 -13.27
N ALA A 254 17.28 12.17 -12.25
CA ALA A 254 16.85 11.20 -11.23
C ALA A 254 16.07 10.02 -11.84
N ILE A 255 15.10 10.32 -12.73
CA ILE A 255 14.37 9.29 -13.46
C ILE A 255 15.29 8.49 -14.40
N GLY A 256 16.13 9.20 -15.17
CA GLY A 256 17.07 8.58 -16.11
C GLY A 256 18.03 7.63 -15.41
N HIS A 257 18.49 7.98 -14.23
CA HIS A 257 19.35 7.13 -13.40
C HIS A 257 18.59 5.87 -12.94
N ALA A 258 17.37 6.03 -12.41
CA ALA A 258 16.56 4.89 -11.95
C ALA A 258 16.23 3.91 -13.08
N VAL A 259 15.85 4.43 -14.26
CA VAL A 259 15.58 3.60 -15.44
C VAL A 259 16.86 2.96 -15.97
N GLY A 260 18.00 3.68 -15.91
CA GLY A 260 19.32 3.17 -16.28
C GLY A 260 19.79 1.99 -15.41
N LEU A 261 19.35 1.95 -14.15
CA LEU A 261 19.54 0.81 -13.24
C LEU A 261 18.55 -0.35 -13.48
N GLY A 262 17.73 -0.28 -14.54
CA GLY A 262 16.81 -1.34 -14.93
C GLY A 262 15.45 -1.29 -14.23
N ARG A 263 15.11 -0.21 -13.51
CA ARG A 263 13.79 -0.06 -12.89
C ARG A 263 12.72 0.26 -13.94
N ASP A 264 11.57 -0.35 -13.80
CA ASP A 264 10.43 -0.06 -14.65
C ASP A 264 9.93 1.39 -14.44
N PRO A 265 9.82 2.22 -15.49
CA PRO A 265 9.37 3.61 -15.39
C PRO A 265 8.03 3.77 -14.68
N ARG A 266 7.13 2.80 -14.85
CA ARG A 266 5.84 2.80 -14.18
C ARG A 266 5.97 2.64 -12.67
N THR A 267 6.75 1.66 -12.22
CA THR A 267 7.02 1.44 -10.78
C THR A 267 7.65 2.67 -10.15
N VAL A 268 8.62 3.29 -10.84
CA VAL A 268 9.25 4.55 -10.43
C VAL A 268 8.21 5.65 -10.25
N THR A 269 7.29 5.79 -11.20
CA THR A 269 6.23 6.81 -11.14
C THR A 269 5.24 6.53 -10.00
N GLU A 270 4.89 5.27 -9.75
CA GLU A 270 4.04 4.85 -8.62
C GLU A 270 4.68 5.20 -7.27
N ASP A 271 6.01 5.01 -7.13
CA ASP A 271 6.76 5.39 -5.93
C ASP A 271 6.77 6.90 -5.71
N ILE A 272 6.98 7.69 -6.76
CA ILE A 272 6.91 9.15 -6.72
C ILE A 272 5.52 9.63 -6.30
N VAL A 273 4.46 9.11 -6.91
CA VAL A 273 3.08 9.49 -6.57
C VAL A 273 2.77 9.14 -5.10
N ARG A 274 3.26 8.02 -4.61
CA ARG A 274 3.12 7.63 -3.20
C ARG A 274 3.84 8.60 -2.27
N HIS A 275 5.04 9.03 -2.63
CA HIS A 275 5.81 10.01 -1.86
C HIS A 275 5.12 11.39 -1.84
N LEU A 276 4.66 11.88 -2.99
CA LEU A 276 3.88 13.12 -3.10
C LEU A 276 2.58 13.06 -2.28
N ARG A 277 1.90 11.91 -2.26
CA ARG A 277 0.71 11.70 -1.42
C ARG A 277 1.06 11.81 0.06
N ASN A 278 2.16 11.20 0.51
CA ASN A 278 2.61 11.32 1.90
C ASN A 278 2.95 12.79 2.24
N ALA A 279 3.61 13.50 1.33
CA ALA A 279 3.88 14.94 1.47
C ALA A 279 2.58 15.76 1.57
N PHE A 280 1.60 15.49 0.73
CA PHE A 280 0.28 16.14 0.80
C PHE A 280 -0.45 15.83 2.12
N LEU A 281 -0.50 14.56 2.53
CA LEU A 281 -1.15 14.17 3.78
C LEU A 281 -0.43 14.74 5.00
N SER A 282 0.89 14.90 4.99
CA SER A 282 1.63 15.51 6.09
C SER A 282 1.20 16.94 6.37
N LEU A 283 0.62 17.63 5.38
CA LEU A 283 0.05 18.99 5.54
C LEU A 283 -1.41 18.98 5.98
N MET A 284 -2.21 18.02 5.50
CA MET A 284 -3.67 18.03 5.64
C MET A 284 -4.17 17.14 6.78
N ALA A 285 -3.54 15.97 6.97
CA ALA A 285 -3.96 14.92 7.91
C ALA A 285 -2.74 14.07 8.30
N PRO A 286 -1.81 14.62 9.12
CA PRO A 286 -0.55 13.94 9.49
C PRO A 286 -0.77 12.57 10.11
N GLU A 287 -1.89 12.37 10.79
CA GLU A 287 -2.29 11.10 11.42
C GLU A 287 -2.55 9.96 10.42
N LEU A 288 -2.73 10.28 9.13
CA LEU A 288 -2.92 9.29 8.05
C LEU A 288 -1.61 8.89 7.37
N VAL A 289 -0.49 9.50 7.73
CA VAL A 289 0.82 9.21 7.13
C VAL A 289 1.47 8.06 7.86
N MET A 290 1.81 7.01 7.12
CA MET A 290 2.49 5.82 7.64
C MET A 290 4.02 5.93 7.45
N LEU A 291 4.63 6.96 8.03
CA LEU A 291 6.08 7.16 8.06
C LEU A 291 6.56 7.25 9.51
N PRO A 292 7.82 6.90 9.81
CA PRO A 292 8.46 7.20 11.08
C PRO A 292 8.43 8.70 11.38
N SER A 293 8.36 9.08 12.66
CA SER A 293 8.14 10.48 13.09
C SER A 293 9.21 11.44 12.59
N ASP A 294 10.47 11.03 12.59
CA ASP A 294 11.61 11.81 12.10
C ASP A 294 11.52 12.10 10.58
N ARG A 295 11.04 11.14 9.81
CA ARG A 295 10.81 11.29 8.37
C ARG A 295 9.56 12.14 8.07
N LEU A 296 8.54 12.02 8.90
CA LEU A 296 7.31 12.81 8.75
C LEU A 296 7.62 14.30 8.82
N ASP A 297 8.46 14.73 9.77
CA ASP A 297 8.85 16.11 9.94
C ASP A 297 9.64 16.66 8.73
N ALA A 298 10.56 15.87 8.20
CA ALA A 298 11.34 16.24 7.01
C ALA A 298 10.45 16.40 5.77
N VAL A 299 9.59 15.42 5.49
CA VAL A 299 8.65 15.45 4.38
C VAL A 299 7.65 16.61 4.53
N ALA A 300 7.16 16.88 5.74
CA ALA A 300 6.26 18.00 6.00
C ALA A 300 6.94 19.37 5.78
N ALA A 301 8.23 19.48 6.05
CA ALA A 301 8.99 20.71 5.78
C ALA A 301 9.11 20.99 4.27
N GLN A 302 9.44 19.98 3.47
CA GLN A 302 9.49 20.07 2.00
C GLN A 302 8.09 20.34 1.41
N ALA A 303 7.07 19.65 1.92
CA ALA A 303 5.69 19.81 1.48
C ALA A 303 5.17 21.25 1.68
N ARG A 304 5.56 21.92 2.81
CA ARG A 304 5.21 23.34 3.05
C ARG A 304 5.86 24.27 2.01
N GLN A 305 7.09 23.97 1.57
CA GLN A 305 7.79 24.76 0.56
C GLN A 305 7.13 24.63 -0.82
N LEU A 306 6.76 23.41 -1.22
CA LEU A 306 6.10 23.16 -2.50
C LEU A 306 4.65 23.68 -2.51
N GLY A 307 3.95 23.55 -1.39
CA GLY A 307 2.56 23.94 -1.23
C GLY A 307 1.54 22.90 -1.69
N ALA A 308 0.37 22.90 -1.03
CA ALA A 308 -0.68 21.90 -1.26
C ALA A 308 -1.19 21.87 -2.72
N ALA A 309 -1.36 23.02 -3.35
CA ALA A 309 -1.86 23.12 -4.72
C ALA A 309 -0.89 22.49 -5.74
N ALA A 310 0.43 22.69 -5.56
CA ALA A 310 1.43 22.08 -6.42
C ALA A 310 1.52 20.56 -6.21
N LEU A 311 1.38 20.09 -4.96
CA LEU A 311 1.33 18.67 -4.65
C LEU A 311 0.12 17.98 -5.30
N VAL A 312 -1.08 18.58 -5.23
CA VAL A 312 -2.28 18.04 -5.89
C VAL A 312 -2.06 17.95 -7.39
N ARG A 313 -1.60 19.03 -8.03
CA ARG A 313 -1.30 19.02 -9.48
C ARG A 313 -0.28 17.94 -9.86
N ALA A 314 0.76 17.76 -9.06
CA ALA A 314 1.78 16.74 -9.32
C ALA A 314 1.19 15.32 -9.23
N ILE A 315 0.37 15.05 -8.23
CA ILE A 315 -0.32 13.76 -8.05
C ILE A 315 -1.27 13.49 -9.22
N GLU A 316 -2.08 14.46 -9.62
CA GLU A 316 -3.03 14.33 -10.73
C GLU A 316 -2.32 14.10 -12.06
N ARG A 317 -1.25 14.88 -12.33
CA ARG A 317 -0.50 14.78 -13.58
C ARG A 317 0.22 13.45 -13.73
N LEU A 318 0.92 13.00 -12.67
CA LEU A 318 1.60 11.71 -12.68
C LEU A 318 0.61 10.56 -12.63
N GLY A 319 -0.53 10.72 -11.95
CA GLY A 319 -1.62 9.75 -11.95
C GLY A 319 -2.21 9.53 -13.36
N SER A 320 -2.40 10.61 -14.12
CA SER A 320 -2.81 10.52 -15.52
C SER A 320 -1.76 9.82 -16.38
N ALA A 321 -0.49 10.17 -16.21
CA ALA A 321 0.62 9.52 -16.91
C ALA A 321 0.65 8.00 -16.61
N LEU A 322 0.40 7.57 -15.38
CA LEU A 322 0.32 6.15 -15.01
C LEU A 322 -0.80 5.40 -15.74
N VAL A 323 -1.94 6.05 -15.98
CA VAL A 323 -3.03 5.46 -16.76
C VAL A 323 -2.61 5.31 -18.22
N ASP A 324 -2.00 6.34 -18.79
CA ASP A 324 -1.58 6.36 -20.20
C ASP A 324 -0.43 5.38 -20.49
N MET A 325 0.46 5.16 -19.51
CA MET A 325 1.55 4.18 -19.59
C MET A 325 1.09 2.74 -19.85
N ARG A 326 -0.17 2.38 -19.52
CA ARG A 326 -0.67 1.01 -19.69
C ARG A 326 -0.61 0.53 -21.14
N ASN A 327 -0.80 1.44 -22.08
CA ASN A 327 -0.89 1.13 -23.50
C ASN A 327 0.19 1.84 -24.34
N ALA A 328 1.14 2.51 -23.67
CA ALA A 328 2.18 3.26 -24.35
C ALA A 328 3.31 2.35 -24.86
N PRO A 329 3.82 2.55 -26.08
CA PRO A 329 4.98 1.81 -26.59
C PRO A 329 6.24 2.08 -25.76
N ASP A 330 6.40 3.28 -25.21
CA ASP A 330 7.50 3.68 -24.33
C ASP A 330 6.93 4.46 -23.12
N PRO A 331 6.75 3.79 -21.97
CA PRO A 331 6.25 4.44 -20.76
C PRO A 331 7.17 5.54 -20.21
N ARG A 332 8.48 5.49 -20.51
CA ARG A 332 9.47 6.44 -20.02
C ARG A 332 9.19 7.86 -20.53
N ILE A 333 8.82 8.00 -21.80
CA ILE A 333 8.54 9.32 -22.40
C ILE A 333 7.39 10.00 -21.67
N LEU A 334 6.37 9.27 -21.27
CA LEU A 334 5.19 9.84 -20.61
C LEU A 334 5.51 10.42 -19.23
N VAL A 335 6.34 9.76 -18.43
CA VAL A 335 6.77 10.32 -17.15
C VAL A 335 7.69 11.51 -17.33
N GLU A 336 8.63 11.45 -18.27
CA GLU A 336 9.54 12.57 -18.57
C GLU A 336 8.77 13.83 -18.99
N VAL A 337 7.78 13.69 -19.89
CA VAL A 337 6.91 14.80 -20.31
C VAL A 337 6.10 15.35 -19.14
N ALA A 338 5.48 14.47 -18.33
CA ALA A 338 4.71 14.90 -17.17
C ALA A 338 5.57 15.71 -16.18
N LEU A 339 6.81 15.29 -15.95
CA LEU A 339 7.75 15.95 -15.05
C LEU A 339 8.24 17.30 -15.57
N VAL A 340 8.51 17.41 -16.87
CA VAL A 340 8.84 18.71 -17.48
C VAL A 340 7.68 19.69 -17.34
N GLN A 341 6.45 19.21 -17.50
CA GLN A 341 5.25 20.05 -17.33
C GLN A 341 5.05 20.50 -15.87
N LEU A 342 5.48 19.71 -14.88
CA LEU A 342 5.42 20.07 -13.47
C LEU A 342 6.49 21.07 -13.05
N THR A 343 7.64 21.08 -13.73
CA THR A 343 8.76 21.98 -13.43
C THR A 343 8.73 23.27 -14.27
N HIS A 344 8.06 23.25 -15.42
CA HIS A 344 7.97 24.41 -16.34
C HIS A 344 6.50 24.78 -16.56
N ASP A 345 6.00 25.73 -15.79
CA ASP A 345 4.61 26.23 -15.89
C ASP A 345 4.23 26.75 -17.31
N GLU A 346 5.23 27.12 -18.13
CA GLU A 346 5.01 27.59 -19.49
C GLU A 346 4.62 26.47 -20.46
N THR A 347 4.95 25.23 -20.13
CA THR A 347 4.65 24.04 -20.95
C THR A 347 3.32 23.40 -20.63
N ASP A 348 2.72 23.74 -19.50
CA ASP A 348 1.41 23.25 -19.10
C ASP A 348 0.30 24.17 -19.66
N THR A 349 -0.46 23.65 -20.63
CA THR A 349 -1.57 24.35 -21.29
C THR A 349 -2.93 24.01 -20.64
N GLY A 350 -2.94 23.30 -19.53
CA GLY A 350 -4.15 22.95 -18.82
C GLY A 350 -4.86 24.16 -18.21
N ALA A 351 -6.20 24.13 -18.11
CA ALA A 351 -6.98 25.24 -17.55
C ALA A 351 -6.54 25.60 -16.11
N ASP A 352 -6.19 24.60 -15.32
CA ASP A 352 -5.76 24.76 -13.92
C ASP A 352 -4.39 25.42 -13.81
N ALA A 353 -3.46 25.11 -14.75
CA ALA A 353 -2.16 25.76 -14.83
C ALA A 353 -2.29 27.25 -15.23
N LEU A 354 -3.21 27.56 -16.14
CA LEU A 354 -3.53 28.92 -16.52
C LEU A 354 -4.15 29.71 -15.35
N LEU A 355 -5.04 29.11 -14.58
CA LEU A 355 -5.62 29.71 -13.37
C LEU A 355 -4.54 29.99 -12.32
N ALA A 356 -3.66 29.04 -12.03
CA ALA A 356 -2.56 29.24 -11.10
C ALA A 356 -1.57 30.31 -11.56
N ARG A 357 -1.37 30.47 -12.87
CA ARG A 357 -0.56 31.54 -13.45
C ARG A 357 -1.24 32.90 -13.28
N ILE A 358 -2.56 32.98 -13.48
CA ILE A 358 -3.36 34.19 -13.26
C ILE A 358 -3.26 34.60 -11.78
N GLU A 359 -3.46 33.69 -10.82
CA GLU A 359 -3.38 33.97 -9.38
C GLU A 359 -2.01 34.50 -8.98
N ARG A 360 -0.92 33.91 -9.49
CA ARG A 360 0.45 34.41 -9.25
C ARG A 360 0.68 35.81 -9.85
N LEU A 361 0.19 36.04 -11.04
CA LEU A 361 0.28 37.37 -11.64
C LEU A 361 -0.51 38.43 -10.87
N GLU A 362 -1.71 38.05 -10.39
CA GLU A 362 -2.50 38.94 -9.54
C GLU A 362 -1.82 39.24 -8.20
N GLN A 363 -1.18 38.22 -7.57
CA GLN A 363 -0.42 38.43 -6.34
C GLN A 363 0.80 39.32 -6.60
N HIS A 364 1.55 39.08 -7.66
CA HIS A 364 2.69 39.93 -8.01
C HIS A 364 2.27 41.36 -8.33
N VAL A 365 1.15 41.57 -9.02
CA VAL A 365 0.55 42.89 -9.24
C VAL A 365 0.15 43.57 -7.91
N ARG A 366 -0.41 42.83 -6.95
CA ARG A 366 -0.73 43.35 -5.61
C ARG A 366 0.53 43.78 -4.85
N GLU A 367 1.58 42.98 -4.93
CA GLU A 367 2.88 43.27 -4.31
C GLU A 367 3.55 44.50 -4.93
N LEU A 368 3.56 44.59 -6.28
CA LEU A 368 4.06 45.76 -6.99
C LEU A 368 3.25 47.03 -6.69
N ARG A 369 1.94 46.94 -6.56
CA ARG A 369 1.07 48.06 -6.14
C ARG A 369 1.32 48.45 -4.71
N ALA A 370 1.59 47.54 -3.81
CA ALA A 370 1.95 47.81 -2.44
C ALA A 370 3.36 48.41 -2.30
N ALA A 371 4.31 47.96 -3.13
CA ALA A 371 5.67 48.50 -3.18
C ALA A 371 5.76 49.83 -3.97
N GLY A 372 4.82 50.09 -4.86
CA GLY A 372 4.80 51.19 -5.79
C GLY A 372 3.92 52.40 -5.35
N SER A 373 3.47 52.48 -4.10
CA SER A 373 2.84 53.68 -3.56
C SER A 373 3.94 54.71 -3.24
N PRO A 374 4.17 55.72 -4.07
CA PRO A 374 5.08 56.81 -3.69
C PRO A 374 4.50 57.49 -2.43
N PRO A 375 5.36 58.00 -1.52
CA PRO A 375 4.89 58.71 -0.33
C PRO A 375 4.04 59.89 -0.76
N ALA A 376 2.79 59.93 -0.32
CA ALA A 376 1.91 61.06 -0.51
C ALA A 376 2.53 62.28 0.17
N GLY A 377 2.99 63.21 -0.61
CA GLY A 377 3.41 64.50 -0.06
C GLY A 377 4.62 65.15 -0.67
N GLY A 378 4.51 65.54 -1.94
CA GLY A 378 5.33 66.58 -2.53
C GLY A 378 4.46 67.39 -3.47
N ALA A 379 3.82 68.42 -2.98
CA ALA A 379 3.12 69.34 -3.88
C ALA A 379 4.13 69.87 -4.90
N ALA A 380 3.84 69.68 -6.17
CA ALA A 380 4.67 70.21 -7.26
C ALA A 380 4.88 71.74 -7.08
N PRO A 381 6.11 72.24 -7.27
CA PRO A 381 6.43 73.65 -7.07
C PRO A 381 5.55 74.51 -7.97
N LYS A 382 4.84 75.46 -7.38
CA LYS A 382 4.03 76.42 -8.09
C LYS A 382 4.87 77.69 -8.26
N ASP A 383 4.84 78.27 -9.49
CA ASP A 383 5.42 79.57 -9.75
C ASP A 383 4.76 80.64 -8.84
N PRO A 384 5.55 81.35 -8.05
CA PRO A 384 5.00 82.32 -7.08
C PRO A 384 4.34 83.53 -7.71
N ALA A 385 4.56 83.81 -8.99
CA ALA A 385 3.99 84.94 -9.72
C ALA A 385 2.69 84.63 -10.48
N THR A 386 2.46 83.38 -10.80
CA THR A 386 1.32 82.98 -11.66
C THR A 386 0.45 81.90 -11.04
N GLY A 387 0.83 81.28 -9.93
CA GLY A 387 0.08 80.22 -9.24
C GLY A 387 -0.04 78.90 -10.03
N ARG A 388 0.63 78.74 -11.17
CA ARG A 388 0.60 77.57 -12.02
C ARG A 388 1.71 76.56 -11.68
N VAL A 389 1.40 75.29 -11.84
CA VAL A 389 2.36 74.19 -11.65
C VAL A 389 3.42 74.22 -12.74
N VAL A 390 4.70 74.28 -12.40
CA VAL A 390 5.81 74.19 -13.37
C VAL A 390 6.05 72.75 -13.74
N LEU A 391 5.67 72.35 -14.97
CA LEU A 391 6.07 71.09 -15.55
C LEU A 391 7.49 71.24 -16.06
N GLY A 392 8.46 70.63 -15.39
CA GLY A 392 9.85 70.58 -15.83
C GLY A 392 9.93 69.88 -17.21
N GLY A 393 10.32 70.66 -18.23
CA GLY A 393 10.74 70.15 -19.53
C GLY A 393 12.25 70.09 -19.55
N ALA A 394 12.78 68.96 -19.93
CA ALA A 394 13.88 68.63 -20.86
C ALA A 394 14.37 67.21 -20.55
#